data_46781bf9a7531416986256ed67cc949c
#
_entry.id   46781bf9a7531416986256ed67cc949c
#
_cell.length_a   1.000
_cell.length_b   1.000
_cell.length_c   1.000
_cell.angle_alpha   90.00
_cell.angle_beta   90.00
_cell.angle_gamma   90.00
#
_symmetry.space_group_name_H-M   'P 1'
#
loop_
_entity.id
_entity.type
_entity.pdbx_description
1 polymer ?
#
loop_
_entity_poly.entity_id
_entity_poly.type
_entity_poly.pdbx_seq_one_letter_code
_entity_poly.pdbx_strand_id
1 'polypeptide(L)'
;MKHLFFVAMALLLFSDCSYKNEALNLESYKAEYQGPLSRDKKIVYLRTVKDLRAKKNIIGYVDQKSTNTIYFYSNENFAEKYTEGLGYALNLAGFNTNASTNEANLVVEVAIKDIEIVYNDKNFDANLKGEIEIEVVVRKGDEVITQNFRQKGSKWIAPSYSSKD
;
A
#
# COMPACT_ATOMS: atom_id res chain seq x y z
N MET A 1 29.53 -37.53 -30.48
CA MET A 1 28.60 -37.53 -29.33
C MET A 1 29.03 -36.59 -28.20
N LYS A 2 30.32 -36.41 -27.89
CA LYS A 2 30.79 -35.53 -26.80
C LYS A 2 30.48 -34.04 -27.03
N HIS A 3 30.46 -33.54 -28.24
CA HIS A 3 30.17 -32.13 -28.56
C HIS A 3 28.67 -31.77 -28.46
N LEU A 4 27.78 -32.75 -28.64
CA LEU A 4 26.34 -32.55 -28.52
C LEU A 4 25.92 -32.32 -27.05
N PHE A 5 26.63 -32.98 -26.12
CA PHE A 5 26.37 -32.84 -24.68
C PHE A 5 26.79 -31.48 -24.13
N PHE A 6 27.85 -30.87 -24.66
CA PHE A 6 28.31 -29.53 -24.28
C PHE A 6 27.38 -28.42 -24.77
N VAL A 7 26.80 -28.58 -25.95
CA VAL A 7 25.83 -27.62 -26.50
C VAL A 7 24.51 -27.67 -25.74
N ALA A 8 24.03 -28.86 -25.35
CA ALA A 8 22.83 -29.03 -24.54
C ALA A 8 22.99 -28.45 -23.12
N MET A 9 24.17 -28.58 -22.52
CA MET A 9 24.46 -28.03 -21.19
C MET A 9 24.65 -26.51 -21.21
N ALA A 10 25.13 -25.92 -22.31
CA ALA A 10 25.23 -24.47 -22.48
C ALA A 10 23.87 -23.81 -22.64
N LEU A 11 22.89 -24.49 -23.26
CA LEU A 11 21.51 -23.98 -23.42
C LEU A 11 20.71 -23.94 -22.10
N LEU A 12 21.08 -24.71 -21.10
CA LEU A 12 20.44 -24.73 -19.79
C LEU A 12 20.90 -23.59 -18.86
N LEU A 13 21.99 -22.88 -19.22
CA LEU A 13 22.53 -21.78 -18.41
C LEU A 13 21.92 -20.40 -18.75
N PHE A 14 21.05 -20.32 -19.75
CA PHE A 14 20.33 -19.11 -20.14
C PHE A 14 18.87 -19.10 -19.69
N SER A 15 18.58 -19.71 -18.53
CA SER A 15 17.31 -19.39 -17.85
C SER A 15 17.44 -17.97 -17.28
N ASP A 16 17.23 -16.98 -18.14
CA ASP A 16 17.01 -15.60 -17.73
C ASP A 16 15.87 -15.58 -16.70
N CYS A 17 16.19 -15.26 -15.46
CA CYS A 17 15.20 -14.84 -14.48
C CYS A 17 14.64 -13.49 -14.95
N SER A 18 13.73 -13.52 -15.93
CA SER A 18 13.03 -12.30 -16.35
C SER A 18 11.94 -12.02 -15.32
N TYR A 19 12.05 -10.91 -14.61
CA TYR A 19 10.94 -10.38 -13.81
C TYR A 19 9.72 -10.19 -14.73
N LYS A 20 8.57 -10.69 -14.30
CA LYS A 20 7.30 -10.52 -14.99
C LYS A 20 6.44 -9.55 -14.21
N ASN A 21 5.57 -8.82 -14.90
CA ASN A 21 4.53 -8.05 -14.22
C ASN A 21 3.69 -8.99 -13.35
N GLU A 22 3.56 -8.68 -12.07
CA GLU A 22 2.89 -9.52 -11.10
C GLU A 22 1.72 -8.80 -10.45
N ALA A 23 0.62 -9.53 -10.23
CA ALA A 23 -0.52 -9.04 -9.47
C ALA A 23 -0.34 -9.43 -7.99
N LEU A 24 -0.34 -8.44 -7.11
CA LEU A 24 -0.30 -8.64 -5.67
C LEU A 24 -1.71 -8.77 -5.12
N ASN A 25 -1.93 -9.80 -4.32
CA ASN A 25 -3.13 -9.94 -3.50
C ASN A 25 -2.78 -9.47 -2.08
N LEU A 26 -3.35 -8.34 -1.67
CA LEU A 26 -3.10 -7.76 -0.37
C LEU A 26 -4.10 -8.30 0.65
N GLU A 27 -3.59 -8.89 1.71
CA GLU A 27 -4.42 -9.30 2.85
C GLU A 27 -5.08 -8.08 3.53
N SER A 28 -6.19 -8.33 4.21
CA SER A 28 -6.88 -7.28 4.97
C SER A 28 -5.97 -6.76 6.08
N TYR A 29 -5.68 -5.47 6.06
CA TYR A 29 -4.91 -4.79 7.10
C TYR A 29 -5.73 -4.71 8.39
N LYS A 30 -5.16 -5.19 9.48
CA LYS A 30 -5.71 -5.01 10.83
C LYS A 30 -4.91 -3.92 11.53
N ALA A 31 -5.56 -2.79 11.78
CA ALA A 31 -4.93 -1.71 12.52
C ALA A 31 -4.70 -2.13 13.97
N GLU A 32 -3.49 -1.85 14.48
CA GLU A 32 -3.18 -1.87 15.91
C GLU A 32 -3.18 -0.44 16.43
N TYR A 33 -3.83 -0.21 17.57
CA TYR A 33 -3.87 1.09 18.20
C TYR A 33 -3.36 1.00 19.64
N GLN A 34 -2.30 1.76 19.95
CA GLN A 34 -1.67 1.80 21.28
C GLN A 34 -1.73 3.20 21.92
N GLY A 35 -2.49 4.11 21.33
CA GLY A 35 -2.63 5.48 21.81
C GLY A 35 -3.68 5.65 22.92
N PRO A 36 -3.88 6.88 23.41
CA PRO A 36 -4.91 7.20 24.40
C PRO A 36 -6.31 7.02 23.79
N LEU A 37 -7.22 6.40 24.55
CA LEU A 37 -8.59 6.23 24.11
C LEU A 37 -9.39 7.54 24.22
N SER A 38 -10.28 7.77 23.26
CA SER A 38 -11.26 8.85 23.34
C SER A 38 -12.21 8.61 24.51
N ARG A 39 -12.17 9.46 25.53
CA ARG A 39 -13.00 9.34 26.72
C ARG A 39 -14.46 9.69 26.45
N ASP A 40 -14.71 10.57 25.50
CA ASP A 40 -16.04 11.14 25.23
C ASP A 40 -16.86 10.34 24.22
N LYS A 41 -16.35 9.18 23.73
CA LYS A 41 -17.00 8.34 22.71
C LYS A 41 -17.60 9.15 21.57
N LYS A 42 -16.84 10.15 21.10
CA LYS A 42 -17.31 11.05 20.02
C LYS A 42 -17.74 10.25 18.80
N ILE A 43 -18.83 10.69 18.21
CA ILE A 43 -19.39 10.10 17.00
C ILE A 43 -18.63 10.67 15.81
N VAL A 44 -18.06 9.79 15.00
CA VAL A 44 -17.29 10.12 13.79
C VAL A 44 -17.99 9.53 12.58
N TYR A 45 -18.34 10.39 11.63
CA TYR A 45 -18.75 9.93 10.31
C TYR A 45 -17.51 9.83 9.40
N LEU A 46 -17.08 8.61 9.12
CA LEU A 46 -16.00 8.36 8.16
C LEU A 46 -16.61 8.24 6.76
N ARG A 47 -16.30 9.19 5.89
CA ARG A 47 -16.65 9.07 4.47
C ARG A 47 -15.80 8.01 3.80
N THR A 48 -16.34 7.36 2.77
CA THR A 48 -15.59 6.44 1.94
C THR A 48 -14.31 7.11 1.44
N VAL A 49 -13.19 6.46 1.67
CA VAL A 49 -11.87 6.94 1.24
C VAL A 49 -11.84 7.11 -0.28
N LYS A 50 -11.23 8.18 -0.75
CA LYS A 50 -11.07 8.46 -2.18
C LYS A 50 -9.68 8.05 -2.63
N ASP A 51 -9.57 7.23 -3.66
CA ASP A 51 -8.30 6.97 -4.33
C ASP A 51 -8.12 7.96 -5.49
N LEU A 52 -7.24 8.95 -5.28
CA LEU A 52 -6.94 10.02 -6.25
C LEU A 52 -5.73 9.73 -7.14
N ARG A 53 -5.12 8.53 -7.03
CA ARG A 53 -4.00 8.16 -7.87
C ARG A 53 -4.41 8.10 -9.34
N ALA A 54 -3.53 8.56 -10.23
CA ALA A 54 -3.76 8.52 -11.66
C ALA A 54 -3.83 7.09 -12.22
N LYS A 55 -3.00 6.18 -11.66
CA LYS A 55 -2.93 4.77 -12.05
C LYS A 55 -3.26 3.89 -10.84
N LYS A 56 -4.54 3.61 -10.64
CA LYS A 56 -5.03 2.92 -9.43
C LYS A 56 -4.57 1.47 -9.30
N ASN A 57 -4.34 0.81 -10.43
CA ASN A 57 -3.90 -0.59 -10.49
C ASN A 57 -2.38 -0.76 -10.37
N ILE A 58 -1.58 0.28 -10.57
CA ILE A 58 -0.13 0.22 -10.40
C ILE A 58 0.19 0.64 -8.97
N ILE A 59 0.98 -0.20 -8.27
CA ILE A 59 1.39 0.05 -6.88
C ILE A 59 2.90 0.18 -6.73
N GLY A 60 3.66 -0.08 -7.79
CA GLY A 60 5.10 0.06 -7.73
C GLY A 60 5.80 -0.49 -8.95
N TYR A 61 7.12 -0.55 -8.87
CA TYR A 61 7.97 -1.00 -9.97
C TYR A 61 9.31 -1.55 -9.48
N VAL A 62 9.98 -2.29 -10.38
CA VAL A 62 11.37 -2.72 -10.18
C VAL A 62 12.29 -1.66 -10.76
N ASP A 63 13.16 -1.10 -9.91
CA ASP A 63 14.18 -0.13 -10.30
C ASP A 63 15.37 -0.87 -10.95
N GLN A 64 15.27 -1.06 -12.25
CA GLN A 64 16.30 -1.65 -13.09
C GLN A 64 16.87 -0.62 -14.06
N LYS A 65 18.16 -0.75 -14.41
CA LYS A 65 18.78 0.04 -15.49
C LYS A 65 18.32 -0.39 -16.90
N SER A 66 17.28 -1.21 -16.99
CA SER A 66 16.69 -1.73 -18.22
C SER A 66 15.77 -0.70 -18.87
N THR A 67 15.65 -0.76 -20.19
CA THR A 67 14.71 0.08 -20.97
C THR A 67 13.25 -0.29 -20.71
N ASN A 68 12.97 -1.46 -20.15
CA ASN A 68 11.62 -1.93 -19.84
C ASN A 68 11.39 -1.87 -18.32
N THR A 69 10.48 -1.00 -17.89
CA THR A 69 10.04 -0.94 -16.49
C THR A 69 9.08 -2.08 -16.21
N ILE A 70 9.36 -2.86 -15.17
CA ILE A 70 8.49 -3.92 -14.66
C ILE A 70 7.65 -3.32 -13.56
N TYR A 71 6.33 -3.47 -13.65
CA TYR A 71 5.40 -2.91 -12.69
C TYR A 71 4.79 -3.98 -11.78
N PHE A 72 4.53 -3.59 -10.55
CA PHE A 72 3.66 -4.31 -9.62
C PHE A 72 2.22 -3.82 -9.77
N TYR A 73 1.31 -4.75 -9.90
CA TYR A 73 -0.11 -4.47 -10.06
C TYR A 73 -0.90 -4.99 -8.87
N SER A 74 -2.00 -4.32 -8.56
CA SER A 74 -3.04 -4.84 -7.68
C SER A 74 -4.41 -4.51 -8.26
N ASN A 75 -5.30 -5.48 -8.21
CA ASN A 75 -6.71 -5.31 -8.57
C ASN A 75 -7.58 -4.98 -7.34
N GLU A 76 -6.94 -4.78 -6.19
CA GLU A 76 -7.61 -4.48 -4.94
C GLU A 76 -8.22 -3.08 -4.94
N ASN A 77 -9.40 -2.95 -4.34
CA ASN A 77 -10.01 -1.65 -4.08
C ASN A 77 -9.39 -1.03 -2.84
N PHE A 78 -8.31 -0.29 -3.02
CA PHE A 78 -7.61 0.37 -1.90
C PHE A 78 -8.51 1.33 -1.13
N ALA A 79 -9.40 2.05 -1.81
CA ALA A 79 -10.33 2.97 -1.15
C ALA A 79 -11.24 2.25 -0.16
N GLU A 80 -11.76 1.10 -0.54
CA GLU A 80 -12.60 0.26 0.32
C GLU A 80 -11.81 -0.32 1.49
N LYS A 81 -10.67 -0.97 1.21
CA LYS A 81 -9.80 -1.54 2.26
C LYS A 81 -9.33 -0.49 3.28
N TYR A 82 -8.98 0.71 2.81
CA TYR A 82 -8.63 1.81 3.71
C TYR A 82 -9.83 2.32 4.51
N THR A 83 -11.01 2.37 3.92
CA THR A 83 -12.23 2.77 4.65
C THR A 83 -12.50 1.80 5.79
N GLU A 84 -12.45 0.50 5.53
CA GLU A 84 -12.64 -0.55 6.54
C GLU A 84 -11.57 -0.48 7.63
N GLY A 85 -10.29 -0.42 7.25
CA GLY A 85 -9.16 -0.36 8.18
C GLY A 85 -9.20 0.89 9.06
N LEU A 86 -9.52 2.06 8.52
CA LEU A 86 -9.67 3.30 9.27
C LEU A 86 -10.88 3.27 10.21
N GLY A 87 -12.01 2.74 9.75
CA GLY A 87 -13.19 2.55 10.60
C GLY A 87 -12.86 1.67 11.80
N TYR A 88 -12.15 0.57 11.58
CA TYR A 88 -11.68 -0.31 12.65
C TYR A 88 -10.72 0.41 13.61
N ALA A 89 -9.73 1.15 13.09
CA ALA A 89 -8.77 1.91 13.89
C ALA A 89 -9.44 2.98 14.75
N LEU A 90 -10.40 3.71 14.19
CA LEU A 90 -11.18 4.72 14.93
C LEU A 90 -11.99 4.08 16.06
N ASN A 91 -12.62 2.93 15.83
CA ASN A 91 -13.35 2.20 16.86
C ASN A 91 -12.41 1.72 17.98
N LEU A 92 -11.21 1.21 17.65
CA LEU A 92 -10.19 0.85 18.65
C LEU A 92 -9.73 2.06 19.45
N ALA A 93 -9.67 3.26 18.83
CA ALA A 93 -9.35 4.50 19.50
C ALA A 93 -10.49 5.07 20.37
N GLY A 94 -11.62 4.36 20.46
CA GLY A 94 -12.76 4.73 21.30
C GLY A 94 -13.76 5.69 20.65
N PHE A 95 -13.70 5.87 19.31
CA PHE A 95 -14.72 6.60 18.57
C PHE A 95 -15.88 5.68 18.18
N ASN A 96 -17.06 6.22 17.96
CA ASN A 96 -18.19 5.52 17.38
C ASN A 96 -18.31 5.90 15.89
N THR A 97 -18.10 4.93 14.98
CA THR A 97 -18.13 5.17 13.53
C THR A 97 -19.41 4.69 12.85
N ASN A 98 -20.39 4.17 13.60
CA ASN A 98 -21.62 3.57 13.05
C ASN A 98 -22.79 4.55 12.89
N ALA A 99 -22.56 5.84 13.04
CA ALA A 99 -23.62 6.83 13.01
C ALA A 99 -23.77 7.50 11.63
N SER A 100 -24.94 8.09 11.41
CA SER A 100 -25.23 8.90 10.22
C SER A 100 -24.51 10.26 10.28
N THR A 101 -24.41 10.92 9.12
CA THR A 101 -23.79 12.25 9.02
C THR A 101 -24.45 13.28 9.95
N ASN A 102 -25.77 13.18 10.19
CA ASN A 102 -26.53 14.13 10.99
C ASN A 102 -26.27 13.99 12.49
N GLU A 103 -25.77 12.84 12.94
CA GLU A 103 -25.47 12.55 14.34
C GLU A 103 -24.00 12.76 14.66
N ALA A 104 -23.16 12.94 13.64
CA ALA A 104 -21.73 12.99 13.79
C ALA A 104 -21.24 14.29 14.43
N ASN A 105 -20.38 14.15 15.44
CA ASN A 105 -19.62 15.27 16.01
C ASN A 105 -18.47 15.68 15.09
N LEU A 106 -17.94 14.72 14.34
CA LEU A 106 -16.80 14.89 13.43
C LEU A 106 -17.10 14.18 12.11
N VAL A 107 -16.74 14.82 11.01
CA VAL A 107 -16.74 14.20 9.68
C VAL A 107 -15.29 14.06 9.25
N VAL A 108 -14.87 12.84 8.90
CA VAL A 108 -13.53 12.53 8.44
C VAL A 108 -13.58 12.13 6.97
N GLU A 109 -12.80 12.83 6.17
CA GLU A 109 -12.59 12.54 4.74
C GLU A 109 -11.12 12.19 4.54
N VAL A 110 -10.85 11.12 3.79
CA VAL A 110 -9.48 10.70 3.50
C VAL A 110 -9.32 10.49 2.00
N ALA A 111 -8.21 10.96 1.47
CA ALA A 111 -7.83 10.75 0.08
C ALA A 111 -6.44 10.11 0.01
N ILE A 112 -6.31 9.02 -0.73
CA ILE A 112 -5.03 8.42 -1.09
C ILE A 112 -4.47 9.24 -2.25
N LYS A 113 -3.32 9.89 -2.04
CA LYS A 113 -2.63 10.70 -3.06
C LYS A 113 -1.66 9.85 -3.85
N ASP A 114 -0.91 8.98 -3.14
CA ASP A 114 0.09 8.12 -3.76
C ASP A 114 0.29 6.82 -2.96
N ILE A 115 0.63 5.75 -3.67
CA ILE A 115 1.13 4.49 -3.15
C ILE A 115 2.22 4.05 -4.11
N GLU A 116 3.44 3.91 -3.61
CA GLU A 116 4.57 3.47 -4.41
C GLU A 116 5.38 2.41 -3.67
N ILE A 117 5.66 1.30 -4.35
CA ILE A 117 6.58 0.25 -3.90
C ILE A 117 7.71 0.17 -4.92
N VAL A 118 8.95 0.28 -4.46
CA VAL A 118 10.13 0.19 -5.32
C VAL A 118 10.99 -0.99 -4.85
N TYR A 119 11.27 -1.91 -5.74
CA TYR A 119 12.24 -2.97 -5.53
C TYR A 119 13.54 -2.66 -6.29
N ASN A 120 14.67 -2.75 -5.61
CA ASN A 120 16.01 -2.57 -6.19
C ASN A 120 16.95 -3.66 -5.68
N ASP A 121 17.29 -4.60 -6.55
CA ASP A 121 18.14 -5.77 -6.24
C ASP A 121 19.58 -5.43 -5.86
N LYS A 122 20.01 -4.20 -6.13
CA LYS A 122 21.39 -3.73 -5.83
C LYS A 122 21.54 -3.14 -4.43
N ASN A 123 20.43 -2.92 -3.72
CA ASN A 123 20.46 -2.43 -2.35
C ASN A 123 20.59 -3.58 -1.36
N PHE A 124 21.73 -3.69 -0.70
CA PHE A 124 22.01 -4.75 0.28
C PHE A 124 21.35 -4.50 1.64
N ASP A 125 21.07 -3.25 2.00
CA ASP A 125 20.46 -2.91 3.30
C ASP A 125 18.93 -3.01 3.29
N ALA A 126 18.29 -2.48 2.24
CA ALA A 126 16.84 -2.53 2.06
C ALA A 126 16.53 -2.45 0.56
N ASN A 127 16.22 -3.58 -0.05
CA ASN A 127 15.95 -3.66 -1.49
C ASN A 127 14.47 -3.44 -1.83
N LEU A 128 13.55 -3.55 -0.86
CA LEU A 128 12.14 -3.21 -1.01
C LEU A 128 11.83 -1.97 -0.18
N LYS A 129 11.30 -0.93 -0.83
CA LYS A 129 10.87 0.33 -0.20
C LYS A 129 9.43 0.60 -0.57
N GLY A 130 8.65 1.02 0.41
CA GLY A 130 7.26 1.43 0.21
C GLY A 130 7.04 2.83 0.74
N GLU A 131 6.18 3.57 0.07
CA GLU A 131 5.73 4.89 0.48
C GLU A 131 4.24 5.04 0.23
N ILE A 132 3.55 5.69 1.16
CA ILE A 132 2.16 6.09 1.00
C ILE A 132 2.01 7.55 1.39
N GLU A 133 1.20 8.29 0.61
CA GLU A 133 0.78 9.65 0.93
C GLU A 133 -0.73 9.73 0.97
N ILE A 134 -1.27 10.24 2.08
CA ILE A 134 -2.70 10.48 2.28
C ILE A 134 -2.97 11.91 2.73
N GLU A 135 -4.11 12.43 2.31
CA GLU A 135 -4.67 13.67 2.84
C GLU A 135 -5.86 13.34 3.73
N VAL A 136 -5.91 13.93 4.91
CA VAL A 136 -7.01 13.78 5.87
C VAL A 136 -7.62 15.15 6.11
N VAL A 137 -8.94 15.22 5.94
CA VAL A 137 -9.74 16.41 6.26
C VAL A 137 -10.70 16.06 7.37
N VAL A 138 -10.64 16.79 8.48
CA VAL A 138 -11.54 16.66 9.63
C VAL A 138 -12.40 17.91 9.72
N ARG A 139 -13.71 17.74 9.79
CA ARG A 139 -14.68 18.81 9.95
C ARG A 139 -15.42 18.66 11.27
N LYS A 140 -15.55 19.77 12.01
CA LYS A 140 -16.32 19.88 13.24
C LYS A 140 -17.16 21.17 13.19
N GLY A 141 -18.41 21.11 12.85
CA GLY A 141 -19.18 22.30 12.52
C GLY A 141 -18.52 23.07 11.37
N ASP A 142 -18.21 24.35 11.61
CA ASP A 142 -17.55 25.22 10.62
C ASP A 142 -16.01 25.11 10.64
N GLU A 143 -15.45 24.42 11.63
CA GLU A 143 -14.01 24.20 11.73
C GLU A 143 -13.56 23.11 10.76
N VAL A 144 -12.51 23.38 9.97
CA VAL A 144 -11.92 22.44 9.02
C VAL A 144 -10.41 22.35 9.25
N ILE A 145 -9.92 21.13 9.47
CA ILE A 145 -8.48 20.84 9.59
C ILE A 145 -8.11 19.92 8.43
N THR A 146 -7.10 20.30 7.67
CA THR A 146 -6.52 19.46 6.61
C THR A 146 -5.08 19.14 6.96
N GLN A 147 -4.72 17.86 6.86
CA GLN A 147 -3.35 17.40 7.12
C GLN A 147 -2.95 16.34 6.10
N ASN A 148 -1.70 16.44 5.62
CA ASN A 148 -1.07 15.42 4.79
C ASN A 148 -0.18 14.53 5.66
N PHE A 149 -0.27 13.23 5.43
CA PHE A 149 0.57 12.23 6.08
C PHE A 149 1.34 11.48 5.00
N ARG A 150 2.62 11.31 5.23
CA ARG A 150 3.51 10.52 4.38
C ARG A 150 4.22 9.51 5.25
N GLN A 151 4.04 8.23 4.96
CA GLN A 151 4.69 7.14 5.64
C GLN A 151 5.60 6.39 4.68
N LYS A 152 6.81 6.06 5.16
CA LYS A 152 7.79 5.26 4.44
C LYS A 152 8.11 4.03 5.24
N GLY A 153 8.30 2.92 4.53
CA GLY A 153 8.76 1.66 5.08
C GLY A 153 9.81 1.05 4.17
N SER A 154 10.67 0.22 4.74
CA SER A 154 11.65 -0.53 3.96
C SER A 154 11.94 -1.85 4.62
N LYS A 155 12.21 -2.87 3.80
CA LYS A 155 12.70 -4.16 4.27
C LYS A 155 13.68 -4.75 3.26
N TRP A 156 14.52 -5.66 3.73
CA TRP A 156 15.32 -6.50 2.86
C TRP A 156 14.57 -7.80 2.57
N ILE A 157 14.53 -8.20 1.31
CA ILE A 157 13.99 -9.49 0.86
C ILE A 157 15.06 -10.24 0.05
N ALA A 158 14.96 -11.58 0.01
CA ALA A 158 15.92 -12.39 -0.73
C ALA A 158 15.96 -11.98 -2.22
N PRO A 159 17.15 -12.05 -2.88
CA PRO A 159 17.28 -11.67 -4.29
C PRO A 159 16.42 -12.49 -5.27
N SER A 160 15.98 -13.67 -4.88
CA SER A 160 15.00 -14.49 -5.60
C SER A 160 13.57 -14.01 -5.31
N TYR A 161 13.32 -12.73 -5.52
CA TYR A 161 12.05 -12.10 -5.25
C TYR A 161 10.87 -12.82 -5.91
N SER A 162 9.85 -13.08 -5.12
CA SER A 162 8.51 -13.44 -5.53
C SER A 162 7.54 -12.39 -4.96
N SER A 163 6.50 -12.02 -5.70
CA SER A 163 5.49 -11.06 -5.26
C SER A 163 4.75 -11.49 -3.99
N LYS A 164 4.99 -12.71 -3.53
CA LYS A 164 4.41 -13.30 -2.32
C LYS A 164 5.21 -13.01 -1.05
N ASP A 165 6.43 -12.48 -1.18
CA ASP A 165 7.31 -12.10 -0.08
C ASP A 165 7.05 -10.63 0.36
#